data_97e99e7b86ae9ce2cf5918ffb5f0a438
#
_entry.id   97e99e7b86ae9ce2cf5918ffb5f0a438
#
_cell.length_a   1.000
_cell.length_b   1.000
_cell.length_c   1.000
_cell.angle_alpha   90.00
_cell.angle_beta   90.00
_cell.angle_gamma   90.00
#
_symmetry.space_group_name_H-M   'P 1'
#
loop_
_entity.id
_entity.type
_entity.pdbx_description
1 polymer ?
#
loop_
_entity_poly.entity_id
_entity_poly.type
_entity_poly.pdbx_seq_one_letter_code
_entity_poly.pdbx_strand_id
1 'polypeptide(L)'
;IKPSDIRQWQNTMMNYRNKQGEGYSQVYLKTIHNQLSAILNHAVNFYDLKSNAARKAGSMGKERTKEMLFWTKEEYMKFIEAVADKPISFYAFEILYWCGVRMGELLALTPADFDFQACTIRINKSYQRLEGKDIITDPKTTKRNRMITMPEFLSEELESYIGMLYGLNENDRIFQISKSYLHHEMDRGVKLSGVKRIRIHDLRHSHVSLLINMGYSAVAIGERVGHESVEITYRYAHLFPTIQTEMAENLNQEREEYLDE
;
A
#
# COMPACT_ATOMS: atom_id res chain seq x y z
N ILE A 1 -5.29 -35.33 15.40
CA ILE A 1 -6.25 -34.29 14.97
C ILE A 1 -6.98 -34.80 13.73
N LYS A 2 -8.31 -34.88 13.80
CA LYS A 2 -9.18 -35.28 12.69
C LYS A 2 -9.81 -34.08 12.02
N PRO A 3 -10.28 -34.17 10.76
CA PRO A 3 -11.03 -33.09 10.12
C PRO A 3 -12.29 -32.65 10.89
N SER A 4 -12.93 -33.60 11.65
CA SER A 4 -14.05 -33.31 12.56
C SER A 4 -13.67 -32.31 13.65
N ASP A 5 -12.49 -32.48 14.26
CA ASP A 5 -12.02 -31.62 15.36
C ASP A 5 -11.78 -30.19 14.85
N ILE A 6 -11.21 -30.07 13.62
CA ILE A 6 -11.03 -28.79 12.95
C ILE A 6 -12.40 -28.15 12.65
N ARG A 7 -13.37 -28.92 12.20
CA ARG A 7 -14.70 -28.38 11.89
C ARG A 7 -15.41 -27.88 13.17
N GLN A 8 -15.26 -28.60 14.28
CA GLN A 8 -15.80 -28.16 15.56
C GLN A 8 -15.14 -26.86 16.03
N TRP A 9 -13.82 -26.76 15.91
CA TRP A 9 -13.08 -25.52 16.20
C TRP A 9 -13.54 -24.37 15.29
N GLN A 10 -13.69 -24.59 13.98
CA GLN A 10 -14.20 -23.59 13.04
C GLN A 10 -15.58 -23.06 13.49
N ASN A 11 -16.48 -23.95 13.85
CA ASN A 11 -17.82 -23.57 14.33
C ASN A 11 -17.74 -22.74 15.62
N THR A 12 -16.88 -23.09 16.56
CA THR A 12 -16.63 -22.32 17.78
C THR A 12 -16.14 -20.92 17.46
N MET A 13 -15.17 -20.79 16.55
CA MET A 13 -14.61 -19.50 16.15
C MET A 13 -15.63 -18.62 15.39
N MET A 14 -16.42 -19.20 14.50
CA MET A 14 -17.45 -18.47 13.75
C MET A 14 -18.61 -18.01 14.64
N ASN A 15 -18.93 -18.76 15.69
CA ASN A 15 -20.02 -18.44 16.62
C ASN A 15 -19.56 -17.58 17.80
N TYR A 16 -18.25 -17.33 17.95
CA TYR A 16 -17.75 -16.49 19.04
C TYR A 16 -18.35 -15.08 18.97
N ARG A 17 -18.70 -14.55 20.14
CA ARG A 17 -19.13 -13.16 20.33
C ARG A 17 -18.40 -12.57 21.53
N ASN A 18 -17.90 -11.35 21.38
CA ASN A 18 -17.28 -10.59 22.47
C ASN A 18 -18.38 -10.01 23.41
N LYS A 19 -17.97 -9.26 24.42
CA LYS A 19 -18.89 -8.60 25.39
C LYS A 19 -19.84 -7.59 24.72
N GLN A 20 -19.50 -7.08 23.55
CA GLN A 20 -20.29 -6.16 22.74
C GLN A 20 -21.20 -6.89 21.71
N GLY A 21 -21.21 -8.22 21.71
CA GLY A 21 -21.99 -9.03 20.77
C GLY A 21 -21.36 -9.20 19.38
N GLU A 22 -20.12 -8.72 19.16
CA GLU A 22 -19.44 -8.76 17.87
C GLU A 22 -18.68 -10.09 17.69
N GLY A 23 -18.75 -10.65 16.48
CA GLY A 23 -18.00 -11.83 16.09
C GLY A 23 -16.66 -11.48 15.44
N TYR A 24 -15.82 -12.48 15.23
CA TYR A 24 -14.60 -12.31 14.44
C TYR A 24 -14.92 -11.93 12.99
N SER A 25 -14.10 -11.04 12.41
CA SER A 25 -14.25 -10.69 11.00
C SER A 25 -13.96 -11.90 10.09
N GLN A 26 -14.60 -11.95 8.92
CA GLN A 26 -14.40 -13.02 7.95
C GLN A 26 -12.94 -13.17 7.52
N VAL A 27 -12.24 -12.05 7.36
CA VAL A 27 -10.81 -12.03 7.03
C VAL A 27 -9.96 -12.60 8.15
N TYR A 28 -10.27 -12.27 9.41
CA TYR A 28 -9.57 -12.82 10.57
C TYR A 28 -9.76 -14.34 10.67
N LEU A 29 -10.99 -14.80 10.53
CA LEU A 29 -11.31 -16.25 10.52
C LEU A 29 -10.52 -16.99 9.44
N LYS A 30 -10.46 -16.44 8.23
CA LYS A 30 -9.65 -17.01 7.14
C LYS A 30 -8.16 -17.01 7.48
N THR A 31 -7.66 -15.93 8.07
CA THR A 31 -6.24 -15.81 8.44
C THR A 31 -5.83 -16.90 9.45
N ILE A 32 -6.59 -17.06 10.54
CA ILE A 32 -6.26 -18.07 11.56
C ILE A 32 -6.40 -19.50 11.02
N HIS A 33 -7.38 -19.75 10.14
CA HIS A 33 -7.49 -21.04 9.46
C HIS A 33 -6.27 -21.33 8.58
N ASN A 34 -5.80 -20.34 7.80
CA ASN A 34 -4.62 -20.48 6.96
C ASN A 34 -3.36 -20.73 7.79
N GLN A 35 -3.20 -20.06 8.95
CA GLN A 35 -2.08 -20.32 9.88
C GLN A 35 -2.12 -21.75 10.42
N LEU A 36 -3.27 -22.22 10.86
CA LEU A 36 -3.43 -23.62 11.30
C LEU A 36 -3.10 -24.61 10.17
N SER A 37 -3.59 -24.33 8.95
CA SER A 37 -3.29 -25.16 7.78
C SER A 37 -1.78 -25.17 7.45
N ALA A 38 -1.11 -24.03 7.59
CA ALA A 38 0.35 -23.94 7.37
C ALA A 38 1.12 -24.77 8.41
N ILE A 39 0.76 -24.70 9.69
CA ILE A 39 1.34 -25.51 10.76
C ILE A 39 1.16 -27.01 10.47
N LEU A 40 -0.05 -27.43 10.09
CA LEU A 40 -0.32 -28.82 9.77
C LEU A 40 0.39 -29.28 8.49
N ASN A 41 0.57 -28.42 7.48
CA ASN A 41 1.40 -28.72 6.32
C ASN A 41 2.86 -28.92 6.72
N HIS A 42 3.39 -28.07 7.60
CA HIS A 42 4.74 -28.24 8.12
C HIS A 42 4.87 -29.61 8.84
N ALA A 43 3.89 -29.98 9.64
CA ALA A 43 3.88 -31.30 10.30
C ALA A 43 3.79 -32.48 9.32
N VAL A 44 3.06 -32.32 8.21
CA VAL A 44 3.06 -33.33 7.13
C VAL A 44 4.43 -33.47 6.48
N ASN A 45 5.11 -32.36 6.25
CA ASN A 45 6.37 -32.36 5.52
C ASN A 45 7.58 -32.78 6.38
N PHE A 46 7.54 -32.58 7.71
CA PHE A 46 8.72 -32.72 8.57
C PHE A 46 8.48 -33.59 9.82
N TYR A 47 7.25 -33.99 10.14
CA TYR A 47 6.92 -34.74 11.36
C TYR A 47 5.97 -35.92 11.12
N ASP A 48 6.01 -36.50 9.93
CA ASP A 48 5.27 -37.72 9.54
C ASP A 48 3.75 -37.67 9.78
N LEU A 49 3.16 -36.49 9.86
CA LEU A 49 1.70 -36.38 9.89
C LEU A 49 1.12 -36.84 8.56
N LYS A 50 0.27 -37.86 8.58
CA LYS A 50 -0.28 -38.51 7.37
C LYS A 50 -0.99 -37.55 6.41
N SER A 51 -1.67 -36.52 6.92
CA SER A 51 -2.37 -35.53 6.09
C SER A 51 -2.76 -34.30 6.87
N ASN A 52 -2.94 -33.18 6.17
CA ASN A 52 -3.42 -31.93 6.76
C ASN A 52 -4.94 -31.98 7.00
N ALA A 53 -5.33 -32.12 8.26
CA ALA A 53 -6.73 -32.17 8.67
C ALA A 53 -7.48 -30.84 8.42
N ALA A 54 -6.81 -29.69 8.52
CA ALA A 54 -7.42 -28.39 8.23
C ALA A 54 -7.76 -28.23 6.74
N ARG A 55 -6.89 -28.73 5.85
CA ARG A 55 -7.15 -28.74 4.41
C ARG A 55 -8.35 -29.60 4.04
N LYS A 56 -8.48 -30.79 4.69
CA LYS A 56 -9.62 -31.67 4.50
C LYS A 56 -10.93 -31.13 5.08
N ALA A 57 -10.88 -30.37 6.18
CA ALA A 57 -12.05 -29.72 6.76
C ALA A 57 -12.60 -28.58 5.91
N GLY A 58 -11.80 -28.05 4.97
CA GLY A 58 -12.17 -26.88 4.20
C GLY A 58 -11.91 -25.56 4.93
N SER A 59 -11.92 -24.45 4.21
CA SER A 59 -11.63 -23.11 4.73
C SER A 59 -12.79 -22.58 5.59
N MET A 60 -12.49 -21.66 6.52
CA MET A 60 -13.48 -20.79 7.16
C MET A 60 -13.19 -19.33 6.87
N GLY A 61 -14.23 -18.51 7.00
CA GLY A 61 -14.13 -17.08 6.65
C GLY A 61 -14.04 -16.82 5.14
N LYS A 62 -13.95 -15.55 4.78
CA LYS A 62 -13.90 -15.09 3.39
C LYS A 62 -12.71 -14.18 3.18
N GLU A 63 -12.24 -14.06 1.96
CA GLU A 63 -11.31 -13.01 1.57
C GLU A 63 -11.98 -11.65 1.70
N ARG A 64 -11.14 -10.64 1.78
CA ARG A 64 -11.62 -9.27 1.88
C ARG A 64 -12.44 -8.93 0.64
N THR A 65 -13.71 -8.58 0.85
CA THR A 65 -14.64 -8.15 -0.21
C THR A 65 -14.87 -6.64 -0.21
N LYS A 66 -14.25 -5.89 0.75
CA LYS A 66 -14.43 -4.44 0.78
C LYS A 66 -13.67 -3.79 -0.35
N GLU A 67 -14.37 -2.94 -1.08
CA GLU A 67 -13.82 -2.03 -2.07
C GLU A 67 -12.61 -1.28 -1.52
N MET A 68 -11.58 -1.11 -2.37
CA MET A 68 -10.40 -0.33 -2.00
C MET A 68 -10.80 1.14 -1.98
N LEU A 69 -10.66 1.78 -0.83
CA LEU A 69 -10.86 3.22 -0.71
C LEU A 69 -9.65 3.94 -1.29
N PHE A 70 -9.90 5.03 -1.98
CA PHE A 70 -8.88 5.96 -2.47
C PHE A 70 -9.47 7.37 -2.56
N TRP A 71 -8.62 8.37 -2.61
CA TRP A 71 -9.00 9.74 -2.93
C TRP A 71 -8.76 10.04 -4.40
N THR A 72 -9.65 10.83 -4.98
CA THR A 72 -9.37 11.51 -6.25
C THR A 72 -8.32 12.59 -6.02
N LYS A 73 -7.80 13.16 -7.11
CA LYS A 73 -6.85 14.27 -7.04
C LYS A 73 -7.46 15.47 -6.28
N GLU A 74 -8.72 15.80 -6.55
CA GLU A 74 -9.43 16.90 -5.93
C GLU A 74 -9.63 16.68 -4.42
N GLU A 75 -9.96 15.45 -4.00
CA GLU A 75 -10.07 15.10 -2.58
C GLU A 75 -8.71 15.22 -1.87
N TYR A 76 -7.64 14.76 -2.53
CA TYR A 76 -6.29 14.88 -1.99
C TYR A 76 -5.86 16.35 -1.87
N MET A 77 -6.09 17.18 -2.88
CA MET A 77 -5.73 18.62 -2.84
C MET A 77 -6.43 19.34 -1.69
N LYS A 78 -7.70 19.07 -1.43
CA LYS A 78 -8.41 19.61 -0.25
C LYS A 78 -7.79 19.15 1.07
N PHE A 79 -7.36 17.90 1.13
CA PHE A 79 -6.73 17.37 2.33
C PHE A 79 -5.37 18.00 2.60
N ILE A 80 -4.51 18.08 1.57
CA ILE A 80 -3.13 18.55 1.75
C ILE A 80 -3.10 20.03 2.14
N GLU A 81 -3.98 20.84 1.57
CA GLU A 81 -4.16 22.25 1.97
C GLU A 81 -4.53 22.36 3.46
N ALA A 82 -5.41 21.48 3.96
CA ALA A 82 -5.84 21.48 5.36
C ALA A 82 -4.76 21.08 6.37
N VAL A 83 -3.64 20.49 5.92
CA VAL A 83 -2.51 20.10 6.78
C VAL A 83 -1.24 20.88 6.50
N ALA A 84 -1.29 21.88 5.65
CA ALA A 84 -0.15 22.72 5.23
C ALA A 84 0.45 23.54 6.39
N ASP A 85 -0.29 23.75 7.47
CA ASP A 85 0.16 24.42 8.70
C ASP A 85 1.31 23.69 9.42
N LYS A 86 1.54 22.42 9.12
CA LYS A 86 2.61 21.59 9.70
C LYS A 86 3.49 21.00 8.60
N PRO A 87 4.65 21.62 8.30
CA PRO A 87 5.53 21.18 7.21
C PRO A 87 5.87 19.68 7.26
N ILE A 88 6.15 19.12 8.43
CA ILE A 88 6.48 17.68 8.56
C ILE A 88 5.31 16.78 8.14
N SER A 89 4.07 17.18 8.41
CA SER A 89 2.87 16.44 7.98
C SER A 89 2.63 16.64 6.48
N PHE A 90 2.73 17.86 6.01
CA PHE A 90 2.58 18.24 4.60
C PHE A 90 3.50 17.40 3.72
N TYR A 91 4.81 17.47 3.91
CA TYR A 91 5.78 16.75 3.10
C TYR A 91 5.69 15.22 3.25
N ALA A 92 5.32 14.72 4.44
CA ALA A 92 5.08 13.30 4.61
C ALA A 92 3.91 12.81 3.74
N PHE A 93 2.81 13.55 3.67
CA PHE A 93 1.65 13.19 2.85
C PHE A 93 1.92 13.44 1.36
N GLU A 94 2.68 14.46 0.98
CA GLU A 94 3.11 14.71 -0.40
C GLU A 94 3.90 13.51 -0.96
N ILE A 95 4.89 13.01 -0.23
CA ILE A 95 5.65 11.83 -0.66
C ILE A 95 4.75 10.59 -0.74
N LEU A 96 3.86 10.38 0.25
CA LEU A 96 2.95 9.23 0.26
C LEU A 96 2.02 9.22 -0.95
N TYR A 97 1.53 10.38 -1.34
CA TYR A 97 0.59 10.50 -2.47
C TYR A 97 1.31 10.50 -3.81
N TRP A 98 2.28 11.38 -4.03
CA TRP A 98 2.92 11.56 -5.33
C TRP A 98 3.96 10.50 -5.69
N CYS A 99 4.53 9.81 -4.70
CA CYS A 99 5.47 8.71 -4.93
C CYS A 99 4.86 7.33 -4.65
N GLY A 100 3.70 7.27 -4.00
CA GLY A 100 3.01 6.01 -3.71
C GLY A 100 3.79 5.06 -2.78
N VAL A 101 4.69 5.58 -1.95
CA VAL A 101 5.52 4.78 -1.03
C VAL A 101 4.70 4.25 0.15
N ARG A 102 5.20 3.21 0.81
CA ARG A 102 4.58 2.71 2.03
C ARG A 102 4.96 3.59 3.22
N MET A 103 4.07 3.71 4.22
CA MET A 103 4.34 4.49 5.42
C MET A 103 5.65 4.11 6.13
N GLY A 104 5.99 2.82 6.17
CA GLY A 104 7.27 2.38 6.73
C GLY A 104 8.47 2.78 5.89
N GLU A 105 8.34 2.83 4.57
CA GLU A 105 9.37 3.33 3.63
C GLU A 105 9.56 4.83 3.84
N LEU A 106 8.48 5.63 3.85
CA LEU A 106 8.53 7.06 4.15
C LEU A 106 9.28 7.36 5.45
N LEU A 107 8.90 6.70 6.56
CA LEU A 107 9.48 6.95 7.87
C LEU A 107 10.95 6.51 8.00
N ALA A 108 11.47 5.75 7.03
CA ALA A 108 12.87 5.34 6.97
C ALA A 108 13.75 6.29 6.12
N LEU A 109 13.15 7.22 5.36
CA LEU A 109 13.88 8.11 4.46
C LEU A 109 14.88 9.00 5.18
N THR A 110 16.04 9.14 4.56
CA THR A 110 17.15 9.99 5.00
C THR A 110 17.57 10.91 3.85
N PRO A 111 18.27 12.02 4.08
CA PRO A 111 18.77 12.88 2.99
C PRO A 111 19.56 12.12 1.92
N ALA A 112 20.37 11.13 2.32
CA ALA A 112 21.16 10.30 1.40
C ALA A 112 20.33 9.43 0.43
N ASP A 113 19.01 9.34 0.61
CA ASP A 113 18.13 8.62 -0.32
C ASP A 113 17.66 9.47 -1.51
N PHE A 114 17.92 10.78 -1.50
CA PHE A 114 17.50 11.73 -2.53
C PHE A 114 18.64 12.12 -3.45
N ASP A 115 18.36 12.16 -4.74
CA ASP A 115 19.15 12.82 -5.76
C ASP A 115 18.27 13.89 -6.40
N PHE A 116 18.45 15.14 -5.95
CA PHE A 116 17.63 16.27 -6.38
C PHE A 116 17.98 16.70 -7.80
N GLN A 117 19.20 16.46 -8.29
CA GLN A 117 19.59 16.77 -9.68
C GLN A 117 18.90 15.82 -10.65
N ALA A 118 18.80 14.54 -10.29
CA ALA A 118 18.11 13.54 -11.08
C ALA A 118 16.61 13.44 -10.75
N CYS A 119 16.09 14.22 -9.80
CA CYS A 119 14.73 14.14 -9.27
C CYS A 119 14.36 12.72 -8.84
N THR A 120 15.26 11.99 -8.17
CA THR A 120 15.00 10.59 -7.78
C THR A 120 15.07 10.37 -6.28
N ILE A 121 14.29 9.38 -5.83
CA ILE A 121 14.29 8.91 -4.45
C ILE A 121 14.51 7.39 -4.43
N ARG A 122 15.46 6.95 -3.62
CA ARG A 122 15.78 5.54 -3.44
C ARG A 122 14.99 4.94 -2.28
N ILE A 123 14.22 3.92 -2.56
CA ILE A 123 13.43 3.17 -1.58
C ILE A 123 14.11 1.82 -1.35
N ASN A 124 14.88 1.70 -0.27
CA ASN A 124 15.69 0.52 0.04
C ASN A 124 15.59 0.08 1.51
N LYS A 125 14.75 0.73 2.31
CA LYS A 125 14.62 0.43 3.74
C LYS A 125 13.21 0.72 4.25
N SER A 126 12.87 0.18 5.41
CA SER A 126 11.57 0.39 6.04
C SER A 126 11.70 0.49 7.55
N TYR A 127 11.02 1.47 8.13
CA TYR A 127 10.97 1.71 9.57
C TYR A 127 9.81 0.98 10.22
N GLN A 128 10.10 0.39 11.37
CA GLN A 128 9.09 -0.12 12.29
C GLN A 128 9.54 0.13 13.74
N ARG A 129 8.57 0.19 14.66
CA ARG A 129 8.85 0.27 16.08
C ARG A 129 8.36 -1.01 16.74
N LEU A 130 9.28 -1.76 17.36
CA LEU A 130 9.01 -2.99 18.07
C LEU A 130 9.51 -2.86 19.51
N GLU A 131 8.64 -3.18 20.46
CA GLU A 131 8.98 -3.15 21.91
C GLU A 131 9.62 -1.81 22.35
N GLY A 132 9.12 -0.70 21.79
CA GLY A 132 9.62 0.64 22.09
C GLY A 132 10.92 1.04 21.37
N LYS A 133 11.55 0.13 20.61
CA LYS A 133 12.78 0.39 19.86
C LYS A 133 12.49 0.66 18.38
N ASP A 134 13.17 1.65 17.84
CA ASP A 134 13.14 1.97 16.43
C ASP A 134 14.04 0.99 15.66
N ILE A 135 13.47 0.32 14.67
CA ILE A 135 14.16 -0.67 13.85
C ILE A 135 14.01 -0.28 12.38
N ILE A 136 15.13 -0.16 11.70
CA ILE A 136 15.18 -0.02 10.24
C ILE A 136 15.58 -1.39 9.67
N THR A 137 14.78 -1.89 8.75
CA THR A 137 15.00 -3.18 8.10
C THR A 137 15.21 -2.99 6.61
N ASP A 138 16.06 -3.82 6.05
CA ASP A 138 16.19 -3.94 4.60
C ASP A 138 14.91 -4.47 3.96
N PRO A 139 14.71 -4.23 2.67
CA PRO A 139 13.58 -4.77 1.94
C PRO A 139 13.59 -6.31 1.97
N LYS A 140 12.44 -6.92 2.22
CA LYS A 140 12.31 -8.40 2.23
C LYS A 140 12.52 -9.04 0.85
N THR A 141 12.46 -8.27 -0.23
CA THR A 141 12.62 -8.76 -1.61
C THR A 141 13.35 -7.70 -2.45
N THR A 142 14.05 -8.14 -3.50
CA THR A 142 14.78 -7.27 -4.44
C THR A 142 13.89 -6.24 -5.12
N LYS A 143 12.64 -6.58 -5.45
CA LYS A 143 11.65 -5.66 -6.06
C LYS A 143 11.23 -4.48 -5.14
N ARG A 144 11.51 -4.57 -3.85
CA ARG A 144 11.25 -3.46 -2.90
C ARG A 144 12.38 -2.44 -2.88
N ASN A 145 13.57 -2.81 -3.37
CA ASN A 145 14.67 -1.88 -3.63
C ASN A 145 14.43 -1.28 -5.02
N ARG A 146 14.05 -0.01 -5.06
CA ARG A 146 13.68 0.68 -6.29
C ARG A 146 14.02 2.17 -6.24
N MET A 147 14.25 2.74 -7.40
CA MET A 147 14.29 4.18 -7.60
C MET A 147 12.92 4.67 -8.08
N ILE A 148 12.49 5.81 -7.58
CA ILE A 148 11.27 6.48 -8.02
C ILE A 148 11.68 7.87 -8.52
N THR A 149 11.38 8.19 -9.78
CA THR A 149 11.50 9.56 -10.27
C THR A 149 10.36 10.39 -9.69
N MET A 150 10.69 11.43 -8.98
CA MET A 150 9.73 12.38 -8.40
C MET A 150 9.28 13.39 -9.47
N PRO A 151 8.07 13.95 -9.34
CA PRO A 151 7.72 15.17 -10.04
C PRO A 151 8.69 16.29 -9.65
N GLU A 152 9.06 17.15 -10.60
CA GLU A 152 10.04 18.22 -10.40
C GLU A 152 9.66 19.15 -9.25
N PHE A 153 8.39 19.60 -9.20
CA PHE A 153 7.90 20.44 -8.11
C PHE A 153 8.13 19.83 -6.73
N LEU A 154 7.91 18.50 -6.60
CA LEU A 154 8.08 17.80 -5.32
C LEU A 154 9.57 17.70 -4.95
N SER A 155 10.43 17.50 -5.94
CA SER A 155 11.88 17.46 -5.75
C SER A 155 12.41 18.80 -5.22
N GLU A 156 12.02 19.91 -5.83
CA GLU A 156 12.41 21.28 -5.43
C GLU A 156 11.91 21.64 -4.02
N GLU A 157 10.63 21.34 -3.75
CA GLU A 157 10.04 21.59 -2.44
C GLU A 157 10.70 20.75 -1.33
N LEU A 158 11.02 19.48 -1.62
CA LEU A 158 11.69 18.61 -0.65
C LEU A 158 13.14 19.01 -0.41
N GLU A 159 13.88 19.43 -1.43
CA GLU A 159 15.23 19.98 -1.29
C GLU A 159 15.21 21.19 -0.34
N SER A 160 14.30 22.12 -0.58
CA SER A 160 14.10 23.30 0.26
C SER A 160 13.73 22.92 1.70
N TYR A 161 12.80 21.99 1.87
CA TYR A 161 12.35 21.52 3.18
C TYR A 161 13.49 20.86 3.98
N ILE A 162 14.22 19.94 3.35
CA ILE A 162 15.33 19.22 4.00
C ILE A 162 16.45 20.21 4.35
N GLY A 163 16.74 21.18 3.50
CA GLY A 163 17.71 22.24 3.76
C GLY A 163 17.37 23.13 4.96
N MET A 164 16.08 23.25 5.33
CA MET A 164 15.63 23.99 6.50
C MET A 164 15.71 23.17 7.81
N LEU A 165 15.94 21.86 7.75
CA LEU A 165 15.99 21.02 8.94
C LEU A 165 17.35 21.14 9.63
N TYR A 166 17.36 21.87 10.74
CA TYR A 166 18.58 22.11 11.49
C TYR A 166 19.15 20.82 12.14
N GLY A 167 20.47 20.59 11.97
CA GLY A 167 21.18 19.49 12.62
C GLY A 167 20.87 18.10 12.06
N LEU A 168 20.20 18.01 10.90
CA LEU A 168 19.94 16.74 10.22
C LEU A 168 21.20 16.27 9.48
N ASN A 169 21.70 15.08 9.81
CA ASN A 169 22.80 14.43 9.07
C ASN A 169 22.25 13.61 7.90
N GLU A 170 23.13 13.28 6.94
CA GLU A 170 22.75 12.52 5.74
C GLU A 170 22.05 11.18 6.01
N ASN A 171 22.37 10.54 7.13
CA ASN A 171 21.82 9.23 7.53
C ASN A 171 20.73 9.31 8.59
N ASP A 172 20.36 10.50 9.03
CA ASP A 172 19.27 10.68 9.98
C ASP A 172 17.91 10.61 9.28
N ARG A 173 16.91 10.07 9.97
CA ARG A 173 15.56 10.04 9.40
C ARG A 173 14.99 11.46 9.27
N ILE A 174 14.55 11.83 8.07
CA ILE A 174 13.90 13.13 7.82
C ILE A 174 12.62 13.24 8.67
N PHE A 175 11.82 12.18 8.67
CA PHE A 175 10.55 12.12 9.40
C PHE A 175 10.74 11.42 10.75
N GLN A 176 11.22 12.17 11.75
CA GLN A 176 11.42 11.68 13.13
C GLN A 176 10.07 11.61 13.90
N ILE A 177 9.04 11.13 13.27
CA ILE A 177 7.69 10.96 13.78
C ILE A 177 7.30 9.48 13.85
N SER A 178 6.24 9.20 14.60
CA SER A 178 5.67 7.86 14.72
C SER A 178 4.57 7.60 13.70
N LYS A 179 4.24 6.32 13.48
CA LYS A 179 3.04 5.93 12.70
C LYS A 179 1.77 6.52 13.30
N SER A 180 1.66 6.57 14.63
CA SER A 180 0.49 7.15 15.32
C SER A 180 0.35 8.64 15.05
N TYR A 181 1.46 9.38 14.96
CA TYR A 181 1.44 10.78 14.59
C TYR A 181 0.77 10.99 13.23
N LEU A 182 1.18 10.24 12.21
CA LEU A 182 0.57 10.33 10.88
C LEU A 182 -0.91 9.96 10.88
N HIS A 183 -1.33 8.99 11.71
CA HIS A 183 -2.75 8.66 11.86
C HIS A 183 -3.54 9.83 12.47
N HIS A 184 -3.01 10.48 13.50
CA HIS A 184 -3.65 11.65 14.11
C HIS A 184 -3.72 12.85 13.14
N GLU A 185 -2.65 13.09 12.36
CA GLU A 185 -2.65 14.14 11.34
C GLU A 185 -3.61 13.83 10.17
N MET A 186 -3.72 12.56 9.77
CA MET A 186 -4.74 12.12 8.83
C MET A 186 -6.16 12.41 9.35
N ASP A 187 -6.44 12.07 10.61
CA ASP A 187 -7.75 12.32 11.24
C ASP A 187 -8.04 13.82 11.35
N ARG A 188 -7.02 14.62 11.71
CA ARG A 188 -7.10 16.08 11.76
C ARG A 188 -7.40 16.68 10.39
N GLY A 189 -6.63 16.31 9.38
CA GLY A 189 -6.78 16.82 8.02
C GLY A 189 -8.11 16.44 7.40
N VAL A 190 -8.59 15.21 7.60
CA VAL A 190 -9.93 14.77 7.17
C VAL A 190 -11.04 15.62 7.84
N LYS A 191 -10.92 15.88 9.13
CA LYS A 191 -11.90 16.71 9.85
C LYS A 191 -11.94 18.15 9.34
N LEU A 192 -10.78 18.72 8.99
CA LEU A 192 -10.68 20.10 8.50
C LEU A 192 -11.13 20.22 7.03
N SER A 193 -10.74 19.28 6.19
CA SER A 193 -11.04 19.32 4.74
C SER A 193 -12.42 18.79 4.38
N GLY A 194 -13.05 18.01 5.28
CA GLY A 194 -14.34 17.35 5.02
C GLY A 194 -14.30 16.18 4.02
N VAL A 195 -13.11 15.74 3.59
CA VAL A 195 -13.00 14.57 2.70
C VAL A 195 -13.29 13.26 3.43
N LYS A 196 -13.65 12.21 2.70
CA LYS A 196 -13.87 10.88 3.30
C LYS A 196 -12.61 10.36 3.97
N ARG A 197 -12.77 9.69 5.13
CA ARG A 197 -11.65 9.05 5.83
C ARG A 197 -11.17 7.81 5.09
N ILE A 198 -9.90 7.79 4.70
CA ILE A 198 -9.20 6.61 4.17
C ILE A 198 -8.02 6.25 5.07
N ARG A 199 -7.47 5.04 4.95
CA ARG A 199 -6.25 4.67 5.68
C ARG A 199 -5.03 5.32 5.01
N ILE A 200 -3.96 5.54 5.75
CA ILE A 200 -2.71 6.08 5.17
C ILE A 200 -2.20 5.21 4.01
N HIS A 201 -2.34 3.88 4.12
CA HIS A 201 -1.98 2.98 3.03
C HIS A 201 -2.84 3.17 1.76
N ASP A 202 -4.05 3.70 1.91
CA ASP A 202 -4.94 3.95 0.79
C ASP A 202 -4.51 5.18 -0.04
N LEU A 203 -3.58 6.03 0.45
CA LEU A 203 -2.90 7.05 -0.36
C LEU A 203 -2.11 6.43 -1.51
N ARG A 204 -1.49 5.28 -1.27
CA ARG A 204 -0.85 4.50 -2.33
C ARG A 204 -1.88 3.94 -3.32
N HIS A 205 -3.08 3.57 -2.86
CA HIS A 205 -4.19 3.23 -3.76
C HIS A 205 -4.63 4.44 -4.59
N SER A 206 -4.66 5.63 -3.97
CA SER A 206 -4.95 6.89 -4.67
C SER A 206 -3.90 7.19 -5.75
N HIS A 207 -2.61 7.02 -5.44
CA HIS A 207 -1.53 7.15 -6.42
C HIS A 207 -1.68 6.20 -7.61
N VAL A 208 -1.95 4.92 -7.33
CA VAL A 208 -2.18 3.92 -8.39
C VAL A 208 -3.39 4.28 -9.24
N SER A 209 -4.51 4.69 -8.61
CA SER A 209 -5.72 5.13 -9.31
C SER A 209 -5.45 6.34 -10.21
N LEU A 210 -4.68 7.33 -9.73
CA LEU A 210 -4.28 8.49 -10.50
C LEU A 210 -3.49 8.09 -11.75
N LEU A 211 -2.49 7.22 -11.60
CA LEU A 211 -1.68 6.75 -12.72
C LEU A 211 -2.49 5.94 -13.75
N ILE A 212 -3.46 5.15 -13.30
CA ILE A 212 -4.40 4.45 -14.17
C ILE A 212 -5.22 5.45 -14.99
N ASN A 213 -5.77 6.48 -14.33
CA ASN A 213 -6.54 7.53 -15.01
C ASN A 213 -5.69 8.35 -16.01
N MET A 214 -4.39 8.40 -15.80
CA MET A 214 -3.42 9.01 -16.74
C MET A 214 -3.03 8.06 -17.89
N GLY A 215 -3.56 6.83 -17.95
CA GLY A 215 -3.33 5.87 -19.03
C GLY A 215 -2.09 5.01 -18.89
N TYR A 216 -1.37 5.03 -17.75
CA TYR A 216 -0.19 4.20 -17.57
C TYR A 216 -0.53 2.71 -17.42
N SER A 217 0.33 1.84 -17.94
CA SER A 217 0.12 0.40 -17.89
C SER A 217 0.26 -0.17 -16.47
N ALA A 218 -0.44 -1.27 -16.20
CA ALA A 218 -0.34 -1.98 -14.91
C ALA A 218 1.08 -2.44 -14.59
N VAL A 219 1.91 -2.74 -15.60
CA VAL A 219 3.32 -3.13 -15.43
C VAL A 219 4.13 -1.94 -14.93
N ALA A 220 4.09 -0.81 -15.63
CA ALA A 220 4.82 0.41 -15.25
C ALA A 220 4.43 0.91 -13.85
N ILE A 221 3.13 0.89 -13.54
CA ILE A 221 2.63 1.24 -12.21
C ILE A 221 3.16 0.25 -11.16
N GLY A 222 3.13 -1.06 -11.44
CA GLY A 222 3.63 -2.10 -10.55
C GLY A 222 5.11 -1.93 -10.21
N GLU A 223 5.94 -1.62 -11.19
CA GLU A 223 7.37 -1.33 -11.02
C GLU A 223 7.59 -0.10 -10.15
N ARG A 224 6.93 1.02 -10.46
CA ARG A 224 7.03 2.27 -9.71
C ARG A 224 6.71 2.09 -8.23
N VAL A 225 5.59 1.42 -7.93
CA VAL A 225 5.18 1.23 -6.54
C VAL A 225 5.84 0.01 -5.88
N GLY A 226 6.56 -0.84 -6.60
CA GLY A 226 7.20 -2.05 -6.09
C GLY A 226 6.18 -3.11 -5.67
N HIS A 227 5.28 -3.49 -6.58
CA HIS A 227 4.43 -4.66 -6.42
C HIS A 227 5.22 -5.94 -6.73
N GLU A 228 5.05 -6.97 -5.91
CA GLU A 228 5.73 -8.26 -6.10
C GLU A 228 5.26 -8.98 -7.37
N SER A 229 4.00 -8.79 -7.73
CA SER A 229 3.41 -9.27 -8.99
C SER A 229 2.47 -8.22 -9.61
N VAL A 230 2.33 -8.26 -10.91
CA VAL A 230 1.40 -7.40 -11.67
C VAL A 230 -0.05 -7.66 -11.27
N GLU A 231 -0.38 -8.87 -10.81
CA GLU A 231 -1.70 -9.26 -10.31
C GLU A 231 -2.17 -8.34 -9.17
N ILE A 232 -1.24 -7.81 -8.37
CA ILE A 232 -1.57 -6.85 -7.31
C ILE A 232 -2.11 -5.56 -7.95
N THR A 233 -1.52 -5.11 -9.06
CA THR A 233 -2.00 -3.93 -9.80
C THR A 233 -3.32 -4.23 -10.52
N TYR A 234 -3.53 -5.44 -11.02
CA TYR A 234 -4.81 -5.84 -11.62
C TYR A 234 -6.00 -5.86 -10.65
N ARG A 235 -5.79 -5.79 -9.35
CA ARG A 235 -6.90 -5.55 -8.39
C ARG A 235 -7.61 -4.22 -8.62
N TYR A 236 -6.98 -3.31 -9.34
CA TYR A 236 -7.52 -2.03 -9.78
C TYR A 236 -8.10 -2.09 -11.20
N ALA A 237 -8.25 -3.30 -11.78
CA ALA A 237 -8.70 -3.46 -13.16
C ALA A 237 -10.02 -2.73 -13.48
N HIS A 238 -10.92 -2.63 -12.48
CA HIS A 238 -12.18 -1.91 -12.57
C HIS A 238 -12.03 -0.39 -12.70
N LEU A 239 -10.84 0.17 -12.42
CA LEU A 239 -10.53 1.59 -12.58
C LEU A 239 -9.91 1.90 -13.94
N PHE A 240 -9.45 0.88 -14.69
CA PHE A 240 -8.95 1.10 -16.04
C PHE A 240 -10.12 1.47 -16.95
N PRO A 241 -10.00 2.57 -17.72
CA PRO A 241 -11.05 2.97 -18.63
C PRO A 241 -11.32 1.86 -19.64
N THR A 242 -12.58 1.72 -20.01
CA THR A 242 -12.96 0.82 -21.11
C THR A 242 -12.62 1.53 -22.40
N ILE A 243 -11.41 1.32 -22.90
CA ILE A 243 -10.88 1.97 -24.10
C ILE A 243 -11.26 1.24 -25.40
N GLN A 244 -12.33 0.39 -25.37
CA GLN A 244 -12.74 -0.39 -26.53
C GLN A 244 -13.14 0.49 -27.73
N THR A 245 -13.83 1.60 -27.46
CA THR A 245 -14.21 2.55 -28.50
C THR A 245 -12.98 3.26 -29.07
N GLU A 246 -12.10 3.76 -28.18
CA GLU A 246 -10.84 4.40 -28.56
C GLU A 246 -9.93 3.43 -29.35
N MET A 247 -9.84 2.17 -28.91
CA MET A 247 -9.11 1.14 -29.65
C MET A 247 -9.68 0.93 -31.06
N ALA A 248 -11.01 0.91 -31.19
CA ALA A 248 -11.63 0.75 -32.48
C ALA A 248 -11.42 1.98 -33.41
N GLU A 249 -11.46 3.17 -32.84
CA GLU A 249 -11.16 4.41 -33.55
C GLU A 249 -9.70 4.47 -34.00
N ASN A 250 -8.75 4.13 -33.15
CA ASN A 250 -7.32 4.09 -33.50
C ASN A 250 -7.04 3.03 -34.58
N LEU A 251 -7.70 1.85 -34.50
CA LEU A 251 -7.58 0.83 -35.56
C LEU A 251 -8.15 1.30 -36.90
N ASN A 252 -9.19 2.12 -36.89
CA ASN A 252 -9.71 2.72 -38.13
C ASN A 252 -8.70 3.72 -38.71
N GLN A 253 -8.13 4.60 -37.90
CA GLN A 253 -7.10 5.56 -38.34
C GLN A 253 -5.88 4.86 -38.92
N GLU A 254 -5.35 3.85 -38.25
CA GLU A 254 -4.21 3.05 -38.73
C GLU A 254 -4.46 2.42 -40.11
N ARG A 255 -5.69 1.98 -40.35
CA ARG A 255 -6.08 1.44 -41.65
C ARG A 255 -6.18 2.51 -42.74
N GLU A 256 -6.73 3.69 -42.40
CA GLU A 256 -6.88 4.80 -43.31
C GLU A 256 -5.53 5.33 -43.77
N GLU A 257 -4.58 5.52 -42.81
CA GLU A 257 -3.20 5.95 -43.11
C GLU A 257 -2.49 4.99 -44.10
N TYR A 258 -2.71 3.67 -43.95
CA TYR A 258 -2.12 2.67 -44.87
C TYR A 258 -2.73 2.71 -46.29
N LEU A 259 -3.97 3.18 -46.45
CA LEU A 259 -4.63 3.25 -47.76
C LEU A 259 -4.30 4.54 -48.53
N ASP A 260 -3.78 5.55 -47.84
CA ASP A 260 -3.38 6.84 -48.39
C ASP A 260 -1.91 6.92 -48.78
N GLU A 261 -1.07 5.89 -48.43
CA GLU A 261 0.30 5.66 -48.89
C GLU A 261 0.30 4.80 -50.18
#